data_d8268e9f09d38e8f81d17544984dd3b5
#
_entry.id   d8268e9f09d38e8f81d17544984dd3b5
#
_cell.length_a   1.000
_cell.length_b   1.000
_cell.length_c   1.000
_cell.angle_alpha   90.00
_cell.angle_beta   90.00
_cell.angle_gamma   90.00
#
_symmetry.space_group_name_H-M   'P 1'
#
loop_
_entity.id
_entity.type
_entity.pdbx_description
1 polymer ?
#
loop_
_entity_poly.entity_id
_entity_poly.type
_entity_poly.pdbx_seq_one_letter_code
_entity_poly.pdbx_strand_id
1 'polypeptide(L)'
;MSVTPAERRPIVSADDFDLSDYDFWARPMHEREHAFQLLRGLERPAFYREPEIDFAPPGPGYYALVRHADILEASRNPEVFCSGDGGATNIPDMPPEFTEYFGSMINMDDPRHARLRRIVSRAFTPKMIKQFEADVDAAAVRIVDDLLAKGSGCDFVTEVAAKLPLKIICDMMGIPEKDYGFVFDRSNVILGGFDPEYGGSDVSSIAERLLMAGLELNQLVQDLGAHRTEHPTSDLTSSLVNANIDGERLTAQELGSFFILLVVAGNETTRNAISYGLRLLTQNPDQRALWLSDIDGHAPGAVEEIVRLASPVNYMRRKVTRDHEMNGTLYRKGEKVVLYYWAANRDEAVFTDPLRFDILRTEGPHVGFGGPGPHFCLGAHLARREITVMFRELLRRVPGIEGHRPERLYSSFINGIKHMECVF
;
A
#
# COMPACT_ATOMS: atom_id res chain seq x y z
N MET A 1 25.09 -8.29 -1.51
CA MET A 1 25.58 -9.29 -0.53
C MET A 1 24.72 -9.16 0.72
N SER A 2 23.88 -10.12 1.06
CA SER A 2 23.10 -10.06 2.32
C SER A 2 24.06 -10.41 3.47
N VAL A 3 24.28 -9.46 4.37
CA VAL A 3 25.01 -9.69 5.62
C VAL A 3 24.23 -10.71 6.45
N THR A 4 24.89 -11.77 6.90
CA THR A 4 24.25 -12.77 7.76
C THR A 4 23.78 -12.13 9.07
N PRO A 5 22.66 -12.59 9.69
CA PRO A 5 22.13 -12.00 10.92
C PRO A 5 23.12 -11.88 12.10
N ALA A 6 24.17 -12.70 12.11
CA ALA A 6 25.19 -12.69 13.16
C ALA A 6 26.18 -11.51 13.10
N GLU A 7 26.23 -10.76 11.99
CA GLU A 7 27.19 -9.65 11.77
C GLU A 7 26.57 -8.26 11.90
N ARG A 8 25.25 -8.19 12.11
CA ARG A 8 24.55 -6.89 12.22
C ARG A 8 24.84 -6.24 13.58
N ARG A 9 25.23 -4.96 13.55
CA ARG A 9 25.38 -4.18 14.78
C ARG A 9 24.02 -3.98 15.45
N PRO A 10 23.94 -4.06 16.80
CA PRO A 10 22.73 -3.72 17.53
C PRO A 10 22.38 -2.22 17.33
N ILE A 11 21.12 -1.92 17.28
CA ILE A 11 20.62 -0.53 17.27
C ILE A 11 20.50 -0.06 18.73
N VAL A 12 21.31 0.93 19.11
CA VAL A 12 21.28 1.54 20.45
C VAL A 12 21.06 3.06 20.40
N SER A 13 21.29 3.67 19.24
CA SER A 13 21.09 5.10 18.98
C SER A 13 20.55 5.36 17.57
N ALA A 14 20.12 6.58 17.29
CA ALA A 14 19.68 6.99 15.97
C ALA A 14 20.79 6.99 14.90
N ASP A 15 22.05 6.95 15.31
CA ASP A 15 23.21 6.95 14.42
C ASP A 15 23.62 5.52 13.98
N ASP A 16 22.98 4.47 14.52
CA ASP A 16 23.34 3.08 14.26
C ASP A 16 22.65 2.49 13.01
N PHE A 17 21.80 3.25 12.35
CA PHE A 17 21.06 2.79 11.16
C PHE A 17 20.78 3.93 10.19
N ASP A 18 20.52 3.57 8.94
CA ASP A 18 20.10 4.49 7.88
C ASP A 18 18.81 3.96 7.23
N LEU A 19 17.77 4.80 7.22
CA LEU A 19 16.49 4.44 6.60
C LEU A 19 16.57 4.34 5.07
N SER A 20 17.64 4.87 4.46
CA SER A 20 17.92 4.76 3.03
C SER A 20 18.62 3.46 2.66
N ASP A 21 19.17 2.77 3.64
CA ASP A 21 19.81 1.47 3.44
C ASP A 21 18.73 0.38 3.36
N TYR A 22 18.71 -0.36 2.26
CA TYR A 22 17.80 -1.49 2.09
C TYR A 22 18.03 -2.60 3.13
N ASP A 23 19.24 -2.75 3.65
CA ASP A 23 19.55 -3.73 4.71
C ASP A 23 18.85 -3.40 6.04
N PHE A 24 18.54 -2.12 6.29
CA PHE A 24 17.69 -1.73 7.42
C PHE A 24 16.30 -2.39 7.31
N TRP A 25 15.71 -2.40 6.13
CA TRP A 25 14.35 -2.92 5.92
C TRP A 25 14.29 -4.44 5.96
N ALA A 26 15.43 -5.13 5.81
CA ALA A 26 15.56 -6.57 6.01
C ALA A 26 15.73 -6.97 7.49
N ARG A 27 15.87 -6.00 8.43
CA ARG A 27 15.99 -6.29 9.86
C ARG A 27 14.68 -6.86 10.43
N PRO A 28 14.77 -7.66 11.52
CA PRO A 28 13.60 -8.12 12.27
C PRO A 28 12.70 -6.95 12.68
N MET A 29 11.37 -7.22 12.76
CA MET A 29 10.37 -6.18 13.03
C MET A 29 10.68 -5.42 14.34
N HIS A 30 11.03 -6.12 15.43
CA HIS A 30 11.31 -5.50 16.71
C HIS A 30 12.53 -4.55 16.68
N GLU A 31 13.54 -4.81 15.85
CA GLU A 31 14.65 -3.89 15.66
C GLU A 31 14.23 -2.63 14.91
N ARG A 32 13.39 -2.76 13.88
CA ARG A 32 12.83 -1.60 13.18
C ARG A 32 11.91 -0.77 14.08
N GLU A 33 11.07 -1.42 14.89
CA GLU A 33 10.22 -0.76 15.89
C GLU A 33 11.06 0.05 16.87
N HIS A 34 12.14 -0.54 17.40
CA HIS A 34 13.07 0.15 18.28
C HIS A 34 13.75 1.34 17.60
N ALA A 35 14.21 1.18 16.36
CA ALA A 35 14.79 2.29 15.58
C ALA A 35 13.83 3.47 15.44
N PHE A 36 12.59 3.21 15.04
CA PHE A 36 11.59 4.28 14.91
C PHE A 36 11.17 4.88 16.25
N GLN A 37 11.21 4.12 17.34
CA GLN A 37 11.01 4.64 18.68
C GLN A 37 12.12 5.64 19.06
N LEU A 38 13.39 5.32 18.76
CA LEU A 38 14.50 6.24 18.94
C LEU A 38 14.30 7.54 18.13
N LEU A 39 13.88 7.44 16.89
CA LEU A 39 13.63 8.60 16.03
C LEU A 39 12.50 9.49 16.57
N ARG A 40 11.41 8.91 17.10
CA ARG A 40 10.33 9.69 17.73
C ARG A 40 10.78 10.45 18.96
N GLY A 41 11.80 9.94 19.68
CA GLY A 41 12.41 10.58 20.84
C GLY A 41 13.31 11.77 20.52
N LEU A 42 13.74 11.98 19.28
CA LEU A 42 14.61 13.10 18.91
C LEU A 42 13.87 14.42 19.02
N GLU A 43 14.60 15.50 19.35
CA GLU A 43 14.03 16.85 19.40
C GLU A 43 13.53 17.31 18.02
N ARG A 44 14.27 16.96 16.96
CA ARG A 44 13.96 17.30 15.57
C ARG A 44 13.94 16.04 14.69
N PRO A 45 13.20 16.03 13.59
CA PRO A 45 13.22 14.94 12.62
C PRO A 45 14.65 14.64 12.13
N ALA A 46 15.01 13.36 12.09
CA ALA A 46 16.30 12.93 11.58
C ALA A 46 16.41 13.25 10.09
N PHE A 47 17.63 13.58 9.64
CA PHE A 47 17.94 13.82 8.24
C PHE A 47 18.78 12.68 7.69
N TYR A 48 18.39 12.15 6.52
CA TYR A 48 19.07 11.07 5.82
C TYR A 48 19.46 11.48 4.41
N ARG A 49 20.52 10.86 3.88
CA ARG A 49 20.83 10.91 2.44
C ARG A 49 19.80 10.08 1.67
N GLU A 50 19.63 10.40 0.41
CA GLU A 50 18.78 9.58 -0.46
C GLU A 50 19.46 8.26 -0.80
N PRO A 51 18.69 7.17 -1.00
CA PRO A 51 19.25 5.93 -1.50
C PRO A 51 19.85 6.16 -2.90
N GLU A 52 21.00 5.58 -3.16
CA GLU A 52 21.62 5.61 -4.49
C GLU A 52 20.89 4.64 -5.40
N ILE A 53 20.45 5.13 -6.55
CA ILE A 53 19.85 4.34 -7.63
C ILE A 53 20.48 4.72 -8.95
N ASP A 54 20.83 3.73 -9.78
CA ASP A 54 21.64 3.90 -10.99
C ASP A 54 21.03 4.86 -12.03
N PHE A 55 19.69 5.01 -12.03
CA PHE A 55 18.97 5.78 -13.04
C PHE A 55 18.43 7.12 -12.52
N ALA A 56 18.75 7.53 -11.29
CA ALA A 56 18.42 8.84 -10.75
C ALA A 56 19.62 9.49 -10.07
N PRO A 57 19.90 10.78 -10.31
CA PRO A 57 20.98 11.48 -9.62
C PRO A 57 20.70 11.55 -8.12
N PRO A 58 21.74 11.50 -7.27
CA PRO A 58 21.57 11.69 -5.82
C PRO A 58 21.00 13.08 -5.55
N GLY A 59 19.97 13.14 -4.74
CA GLY A 59 19.32 14.38 -4.31
C GLY A 59 19.90 14.94 -3.02
N PRO A 60 19.28 16.02 -2.49
CA PRO A 60 19.78 16.72 -1.30
C PRO A 60 19.64 15.93 0.01
N GLY A 61 18.87 14.83 0.02
CA GLY A 61 18.46 14.14 1.23
C GLY A 61 17.04 14.50 1.67
N TYR A 62 16.62 13.95 2.81
CA TYR A 62 15.26 14.13 3.32
C TYR A 62 15.17 14.07 4.83
N TYR A 63 14.14 14.71 5.40
CA TYR A 63 13.75 14.59 6.80
C TYR A 63 12.76 13.45 6.98
N ALA A 64 13.00 12.57 7.96
CA ALA A 64 12.11 11.48 8.30
C ALA A 64 11.03 11.95 9.29
N LEU A 65 9.79 12.12 8.84
CA LEU A 65 8.65 12.41 9.70
C LEU A 65 8.09 11.10 10.24
N VAL A 66 8.28 10.86 11.54
CA VAL A 66 7.94 9.59 12.20
C VAL A 66 6.87 9.75 13.27
N ARG A 67 6.55 11.01 13.65
CA ARG A 67 5.50 11.33 14.62
C ARG A 67 4.16 11.49 13.91
N HIS A 68 3.13 10.99 14.53
CA HIS A 68 1.77 11.08 13.99
C HIS A 68 1.33 12.52 13.73
N ALA A 69 1.61 13.44 14.66
CA ALA A 69 1.25 14.86 14.52
C ALA A 69 1.89 15.52 13.30
N ASP A 70 3.19 15.25 13.03
CA ASP A 70 3.92 15.80 11.89
C ASP A 70 3.33 15.30 10.55
N ILE A 71 2.94 14.04 10.51
CA ILE A 71 2.32 13.44 9.32
C ILE A 71 0.94 14.02 9.06
N LEU A 72 0.13 14.24 10.10
CA LEU A 72 -1.18 14.89 9.94
C LEU A 72 -1.01 16.33 9.46
N GLU A 73 -0.08 17.08 10.01
CA GLU A 73 0.21 18.46 9.62
C GLU A 73 0.65 18.53 8.15
N ALA A 74 1.66 17.75 7.76
CA ALA A 74 2.13 17.70 6.38
C ALA A 74 1.04 17.29 5.39
N SER A 75 0.18 16.33 5.75
CA SER A 75 -0.90 15.85 4.90
C SER A 75 -2.02 16.88 4.68
N ARG A 76 -2.25 17.76 5.67
CA ARG A 76 -3.26 18.83 5.60
C ARG A 76 -2.83 20.06 4.83
N ASN A 77 -1.52 20.20 4.56
CA ASN A 77 -0.93 21.35 3.90
C ASN A 77 -0.30 20.97 2.55
N PRO A 78 -1.06 20.43 1.58
CA PRO A 78 -0.54 19.94 0.30
C PRO A 78 0.08 21.06 -0.55
N GLU A 79 -0.32 22.32 -0.35
CA GLU A 79 0.28 23.48 -1.01
C GLU A 79 1.71 23.79 -0.52
N VAL A 80 2.07 23.31 0.69
CA VAL A 80 3.44 23.37 1.24
C VAL A 80 4.19 22.10 0.95
N PHE A 81 3.56 20.96 1.20
CA PHE A 81 4.14 19.62 1.09
C PHE A 81 3.58 18.89 -0.15
N CYS A 82 4.10 19.25 -1.34
CA CYS A 82 3.57 18.78 -2.61
C CYS A 82 3.95 17.33 -2.93
N SER A 83 3.11 16.68 -3.72
CA SER A 83 3.29 15.30 -4.20
C SER A 83 3.88 15.22 -5.61
N GLY A 84 3.62 16.24 -6.45
CA GLY A 84 3.91 16.19 -7.89
C GLY A 84 5.38 16.44 -8.24
N ASP A 85 6.09 17.23 -7.46
CA ASP A 85 7.49 17.55 -7.75
C ASP A 85 8.42 16.38 -7.36
N GLY A 86 8.85 15.61 -8.36
CA GLY A 86 9.71 14.42 -8.23
C GLY A 86 8.99 13.14 -7.76
N GLY A 87 7.67 13.19 -7.52
CA GLY A 87 6.83 12.06 -7.14
C GLY A 87 6.71 11.84 -5.63
N ALA A 88 5.69 11.08 -5.23
CA ALA A 88 5.36 10.79 -3.83
C ALA A 88 5.74 9.38 -3.38
N THR A 89 5.94 8.45 -4.32
CA THR A 89 6.16 7.03 -4.06
C THR A 89 7.64 6.63 -4.00
N ASN A 90 8.53 7.53 -4.41
CA ASN A 90 9.98 7.32 -4.42
C ASN A 90 10.67 8.42 -3.60
N ILE A 91 11.74 8.09 -2.87
CA ILE A 91 12.53 9.08 -2.14
C ILE A 91 13.36 9.96 -3.10
N PRO A 92 14.14 9.41 -4.05
CA PRO A 92 14.80 10.18 -5.08
C PRO A 92 13.81 10.87 -6.04
N ASP A 93 14.20 12.01 -6.61
CA ASP A 93 13.43 12.65 -7.66
C ASP A 93 13.46 11.80 -8.93
N MET A 94 12.30 11.41 -9.39
CA MET A 94 12.15 10.65 -10.63
C MET A 94 11.80 11.61 -11.79
N PRO A 95 12.20 11.27 -13.03
CA PRO A 95 11.80 12.05 -14.20
C PRO A 95 10.27 12.21 -14.28
N PRO A 96 9.76 13.41 -14.70
CA PRO A 96 8.31 13.66 -14.77
C PRO A 96 7.55 12.61 -15.57
N GLU A 97 8.11 12.16 -16.69
CA GLU A 97 7.51 11.14 -17.54
C GLU A 97 7.31 9.82 -16.79
N PHE A 98 8.28 9.44 -15.96
CA PHE A 98 8.21 8.24 -15.13
C PHE A 98 7.17 8.40 -14.02
N THR A 99 7.17 9.54 -13.31
CA THR A 99 6.21 9.79 -12.22
C THR A 99 4.76 9.84 -12.70
N GLU A 100 4.50 10.44 -13.85
CA GLU A 100 3.17 10.49 -14.45
C GLU A 100 2.72 9.12 -14.95
N TYR A 101 3.64 8.35 -15.51
CA TYR A 101 3.34 7.03 -16.07
C TYR A 101 2.95 6.02 -14.99
N PHE A 102 3.74 5.93 -13.91
CA PHE A 102 3.52 4.94 -12.85
C PHE A 102 2.62 5.42 -11.72
N GLY A 103 2.54 6.71 -11.48
CA GLY A 103 1.90 7.24 -10.27
C GLY A 103 0.56 7.92 -10.51
N SER A 104 0.22 8.27 -11.76
CA SER A 104 -1.05 8.97 -12.01
C SER A 104 -1.29 10.08 -10.98
N MET A 105 -2.52 10.20 -10.48
CA MET A 105 -2.92 11.24 -9.54
C MET A 105 -2.20 11.20 -8.18
N ILE A 106 -1.56 10.10 -7.77
CA ILE A 106 -0.81 10.05 -6.51
C ILE A 106 0.44 10.93 -6.55
N ASN A 107 0.99 11.14 -7.76
CA ASN A 107 2.13 11.98 -8.06
C ASN A 107 1.72 13.32 -8.68
N MET A 108 0.57 13.86 -8.31
CA MET A 108 0.07 15.14 -8.80
C MET A 108 -0.43 16.00 -7.65
N ASP A 109 -0.45 17.32 -7.89
CA ASP A 109 -1.07 18.29 -7.02
C ASP A 109 -2.24 18.99 -7.74
N ASP A 110 -3.01 19.78 -7.01
CA ASP A 110 -4.08 20.58 -7.60
C ASP A 110 -3.51 21.63 -8.57
N PRO A 111 -4.23 21.92 -9.66
CA PRO A 111 -5.59 21.49 -10.00
C PRO A 111 -5.69 20.13 -10.72
N ARG A 112 -4.55 19.55 -11.19
CA ARG A 112 -4.56 18.29 -11.97
C ARG A 112 -5.05 17.11 -11.13
N HIS A 113 -4.58 16.99 -9.89
CA HIS A 113 -5.04 15.96 -8.96
C HIS A 113 -6.55 16.02 -8.75
N ALA A 114 -7.08 17.18 -8.38
CA ALA A 114 -8.52 17.37 -8.14
C ALA A 114 -9.37 17.02 -9.37
N ARG A 115 -8.90 17.39 -10.59
CA ARG A 115 -9.56 17.03 -11.85
C ARG A 115 -9.66 15.52 -12.02
N LEU A 116 -8.53 14.80 -11.97
CA LEU A 116 -8.51 13.35 -12.16
C LEU A 116 -9.31 12.63 -11.08
N ARG A 117 -9.10 13.01 -9.82
CA ARG A 117 -9.83 12.41 -8.69
C ARG A 117 -11.34 12.60 -8.82
N ARG A 118 -11.82 13.76 -9.29
CA ARG A 118 -13.23 14.01 -9.56
C ARG A 118 -13.78 13.09 -10.65
N ILE A 119 -13.07 12.94 -11.77
CA ILE A 119 -13.47 12.07 -12.88
C ILE A 119 -13.57 10.61 -12.39
N VAL A 120 -12.53 10.14 -11.75
CA VAL A 120 -12.47 8.76 -11.24
C VAL A 120 -13.54 8.52 -10.17
N SER A 121 -13.70 9.41 -9.19
CA SER A 121 -14.69 9.25 -8.12
C SER A 121 -16.14 9.22 -8.65
N ARG A 122 -16.44 9.97 -9.72
CA ARG A 122 -17.77 9.96 -10.36
C ARG A 122 -18.02 8.70 -11.18
N ALA A 123 -16.96 8.03 -11.64
CA ALA A 123 -17.10 6.73 -12.32
C ALA A 123 -17.58 5.62 -11.36
N PHE A 124 -17.31 5.74 -10.06
CA PHE A 124 -17.80 4.83 -9.02
C PHE A 124 -19.26 5.16 -8.64
N THR A 125 -20.20 4.65 -9.41
CA THR A 125 -21.63 4.87 -9.13
C THR A 125 -22.12 4.04 -7.94
N PRO A 126 -23.20 4.47 -7.21
CA PRO A 126 -23.78 3.66 -6.13
C PRO A 126 -24.20 2.25 -6.58
N LYS A 127 -24.68 2.10 -7.82
CA LYS A 127 -25.03 0.79 -8.38
C LYS A 127 -23.81 -0.10 -8.54
N MET A 128 -22.71 0.45 -9.04
CA MET A 128 -21.44 -0.25 -9.22
C MET A 128 -20.85 -0.67 -7.88
N ILE A 129 -20.83 0.21 -6.88
CA ILE A 129 -20.37 -0.09 -5.51
C ILE A 129 -21.18 -1.25 -4.92
N LYS A 130 -22.50 -1.21 -5.02
CA LYS A 130 -23.36 -2.32 -4.53
C LYS A 130 -23.10 -3.64 -5.24
N GLN A 131 -22.81 -3.62 -6.55
CA GLN A 131 -22.45 -4.81 -7.30
C GLN A 131 -21.12 -5.38 -6.79
N PHE A 132 -20.11 -4.54 -6.62
CA PHE A 132 -18.80 -4.97 -6.09
C PHE A 132 -18.89 -5.54 -4.68
N GLU A 133 -19.75 -5.01 -3.82
CA GLU A 133 -19.97 -5.60 -2.49
C GLU A 133 -20.46 -7.04 -2.58
N ALA A 134 -21.40 -7.33 -3.49
CA ALA A 134 -21.89 -8.69 -3.72
C ALA A 134 -20.81 -9.60 -4.34
N ASP A 135 -19.99 -9.05 -5.25
CA ASP A 135 -18.91 -9.79 -5.90
C ASP A 135 -17.78 -10.12 -4.89
N VAL A 136 -17.48 -9.21 -3.95
CA VAL A 136 -16.52 -9.44 -2.85
C VAL A 136 -16.99 -10.59 -1.96
N ASP A 137 -18.27 -10.60 -1.55
CA ASP A 137 -18.83 -11.68 -0.73
C ASP A 137 -18.73 -13.04 -1.46
N ALA A 138 -19.15 -13.09 -2.73
CA ALA A 138 -19.12 -14.32 -3.51
C ALA A 138 -17.68 -14.80 -3.78
N ALA A 139 -16.73 -13.89 -3.99
CA ALA A 139 -15.33 -14.22 -4.20
C ALA A 139 -14.71 -14.81 -2.93
N ALA A 140 -14.93 -14.20 -1.77
CA ALA A 140 -14.40 -14.69 -0.50
C ALA A 140 -14.91 -16.11 -0.18
N VAL A 141 -16.20 -16.38 -0.42
CA VAL A 141 -16.77 -17.74 -0.23
C VAL A 141 -16.02 -18.75 -1.11
N ARG A 142 -15.84 -18.47 -2.42
CA ARG A 142 -15.11 -19.37 -3.34
C ARG A 142 -13.66 -19.59 -2.94
N ILE A 143 -12.95 -18.50 -2.52
CA ILE A 143 -11.55 -18.61 -2.09
C ILE A 143 -11.43 -19.51 -0.86
N VAL A 144 -12.35 -19.42 0.09
CA VAL A 144 -12.36 -20.30 1.27
C VAL A 144 -12.79 -21.73 0.90
N ASP A 145 -13.69 -21.94 -0.08
CA ASP A 145 -13.99 -23.27 -0.63
C ASP A 145 -12.72 -23.91 -1.22
N ASP A 146 -11.97 -23.17 -2.03
CA ASP A 146 -10.73 -23.64 -2.65
C ASP A 146 -9.66 -23.95 -1.59
N LEU A 147 -9.54 -23.11 -0.54
CA LEU A 147 -8.63 -23.35 0.57
C LEU A 147 -8.96 -24.67 1.30
N LEU A 148 -10.23 -24.88 1.60
CA LEU A 148 -10.69 -26.12 2.26
C LEU A 148 -10.48 -27.36 1.40
N ALA A 149 -10.68 -27.24 0.06
CA ALA A 149 -10.43 -28.33 -0.87
C ALA A 149 -8.94 -28.65 -1.00
N LYS A 150 -8.07 -27.63 -0.90
CA LYS A 150 -6.62 -27.79 -0.95
C LYS A 150 -6.04 -28.40 0.32
N GLY A 151 -6.61 -28.06 1.46
CA GLY A 151 -6.20 -28.53 2.78
C GLY A 151 -5.09 -27.71 3.44
N SER A 152 -4.76 -28.09 4.66
CA SER A 152 -3.75 -27.45 5.51
C SER A 152 -2.32 -27.58 4.93
N GLY A 153 -1.45 -26.62 5.25
CA GLY A 153 -0.04 -26.60 4.82
C GLY A 153 0.19 -25.89 3.50
N CYS A 154 -0.80 -25.16 2.97
CA CYS A 154 -0.62 -24.35 1.76
C CYS A 154 -0.12 -22.92 2.08
N ASP A 155 0.28 -22.19 1.05
CA ASP A 155 0.67 -20.79 1.17
C ASP A 155 -0.57 -19.88 1.21
N PHE A 156 -0.80 -19.25 2.37
CA PHE A 156 -1.93 -18.34 2.60
C PHE A 156 -1.91 -17.12 1.68
N VAL A 157 -0.72 -16.60 1.36
CA VAL A 157 -0.62 -15.38 0.56
C VAL A 157 -1.12 -15.64 -0.86
N THR A 158 -0.62 -16.70 -1.50
CA THR A 158 -0.97 -17.02 -2.88
C THR A 158 -2.37 -17.65 -3.01
N GLU A 159 -2.80 -18.43 -2.00
CA GLU A 159 -4.05 -19.17 -2.08
C GLU A 159 -5.26 -18.37 -1.58
N VAL A 160 -5.05 -17.38 -0.71
CA VAL A 160 -6.13 -16.61 -0.09
C VAL A 160 -5.93 -15.11 -0.27
N ALA A 161 -4.86 -14.55 0.33
CA ALA A 161 -4.76 -13.12 0.51
C ALA A 161 -4.61 -12.33 -0.80
N ALA A 162 -3.92 -12.88 -1.81
CA ALA A 162 -3.73 -12.24 -3.11
C ALA A 162 -4.94 -12.40 -4.04
N LYS A 163 -5.72 -13.49 -3.90
CA LYS A 163 -6.79 -13.80 -4.84
C LYS A 163 -7.94 -12.81 -4.80
N LEU A 164 -8.35 -12.38 -3.58
CA LEU A 164 -9.51 -11.51 -3.44
C LEU A 164 -9.29 -10.12 -4.05
N PRO A 165 -8.29 -9.32 -3.63
CA PRO A 165 -8.10 -7.97 -4.16
C PRO A 165 -7.78 -7.98 -5.66
N LEU A 166 -6.98 -8.94 -6.14
CA LEU A 166 -6.69 -9.08 -7.57
C LEU A 166 -7.96 -9.31 -8.39
N LYS A 167 -8.79 -10.28 -7.96
CA LYS A 167 -10.07 -10.57 -8.64
C LYS A 167 -10.98 -9.36 -8.68
N ILE A 168 -11.17 -8.69 -7.53
CA ILE A 168 -12.08 -7.55 -7.45
C ILE A 168 -11.63 -6.40 -8.35
N ILE A 169 -10.33 -6.08 -8.39
CA ILE A 169 -9.79 -5.04 -9.27
C ILE A 169 -9.95 -5.42 -10.74
N CYS A 170 -9.63 -6.65 -11.11
CA CYS A 170 -9.75 -7.11 -12.48
C CYS A 170 -11.22 -7.11 -12.94
N ASP A 171 -12.15 -7.64 -12.12
CA ASP A 171 -13.59 -7.61 -12.40
C ASP A 171 -14.11 -6.17 -12.57
N MET A 172 -13.70 -5.30 -11.64
CA MET A 172 -14.08 -3.89 -11.63
C MET A 172 -13.64 -3.18 -12.91
N MET A 173 -12.44 -3.48 -13.40
CA MET A 173 -11.93 -2.93 -14.66
C MET A 173 -12.47 -3.64 -15.91
N GLY A 174 -13.15 -4.78 -15.76
CA GLY A 174 -13.66 -5.58 -16.88
C GLY A 174 -12.57 -6.39 -17.59
N ILE A 175 -11.50 -6.74 -16.89
CA ILE A 175 -10.41 -7.57 -17.39
C ILE A 175 -10.90 -9.01 -17.45
N PRO A 176 -10.66 -9.75 -18.54
CA PRO A 176 -10.99 -11.17 -18.63
C PRO A 176 -10.20 -12.02 -17.63
N GLU A 177 -10.85 -13.04 -17.05
CA GLU A 177 -10.23 -13.91 -16.03
C GLU A 177 -8.92 -14.56 -16.49
N LYS A 178 -8.82 -14.89 -17.77
CA LYS A 178 -7.59 -15.44 -18.39
C LYS A 178 -6.36 -14.53 -18.24
N ASP A 179 -6.57 -13.22 -18.04
CA ASP A 179 -5.51 -12.21 -17.95
C ASP A 179 -5.18 -11.83 -16.50
N TYR A 180 -5.86 -12.41 -15.48
CA TYR A 180 -5.59 -12.10 -14.05
C TYR A 180 -4.17 -12.45 -13.64
N GLY A 181 -3.66 -13.61 -14.03
CA GLY A 181 -2.28 -14.01 -13.77
C GLY A 181 -1.27 -13.03 -14.35
N PHE A 182 -1.52 -12.58 -15.59
CA PHE A 182 -0.68 -11.57 -16.25
C PHE A 182 -0.65 -10.25 -15.45
N VAL A 183 -1.82 -9.75 -15.02
CA VAL A 183 -1.93 -8.52 -14.22
C VAL A 183 -1.21 -8.69 -12.87
N PHE A 184 -1.37 -9.84 -12.21
CA PHE A 184 -0.70 -10.17 -10.96
C PHE A 184 0.82 -10.13 -11.08
N ASP A 185 1.37 -10.82 -12.06
CA ASP A 185 2.82 -10.90 -12.27
C ASP A 185 3.43 -9.52 -12.54
N ARG A 186 2.77 -8.69 -13.37
CA ARG A 186 3.24 -7.34 -13.68
C ARG A 186 3.15 -6.39 -12.49
N SER A 187 2.09 -6.49 -11.68
CA SER A 187 1.96 -5.69 -10.46
C SER A 187 3.03 -6.04 -9.41
N ASN A 188 3.37 -7.33 -9.26
CA ASN A 188 4.45 -7.76 -8.38
C ASN A 188 5.82 -7.23 -8.82
N VAL A 189 6.10 -7.21 -10.13
CA VAL A 189 7.34 -6.61 -10.66
C VAL A 189 7.40 -5.11 -10.33
N ILE A 190 6.30 -4.36 -10.49
CA ILE A 190 6.29 -2.90 -10.26
C ILE A 190 6.53 -2.58 -8.78
N LEU A 191 5.93 -3.29 -7.84
CA LEU A 191 6.06 -3.00 -6.40
C LEU A 191 7.20 -3.73 -5.71
N GLY A 192 7.50 -4.94 -6.16
CA GLY A 192 8.51 -5.81 -5.57
C GLY A 192 9.80 -5.90 -6.38
N GLY A 193 10.05 -5.01 -7.34
CA GLY A 193 11.17 -5.12 -8.28
C GLY A 193 12.56 -5.19 -7.64
N PHE A 194 12.72 -4.75 -6.41
CA PHE A 194 13.96 -4.93 -5.63
C PHE A 194 14.02 -6.26 -4.88
N ASP A 195 12.92 -6.99 -4.74
CA ASP A 195 12.93 -8.34 -4.19
C ASP A 195 13.41 -9.32 -5.27
N PRO A 196 14.42 -10.17 -4.98
CA PRO A 196 14.98 -11.10 -5.95
C PRO A 196 13.97 -12.06 -6.59
N GLU A 197 12.87 -12.36 -5.91
CA GLU A 197 11.80 -13.23 -6.41
C GLU A 197 11.00 -12.57 -7.54
N TYR A 198 10.69 -11.27 -7.42
CA TYR A 198 9.89 -10.54 -8.40
C TYR A 198 10.75 -9.78 -9.42
N GLY A 199 11.83 -9.18 -8.94
CA GLY A 199 12.74 -8.38 -9.76
C GLY A 199 13.92 -9.14 -10.35
N GLY A 200 14.14 -10.40 -9.93
CA GLY A 200 15.32 -11.18 -10.31
C GLY A 200 16.59 -10.70 -9.62
N SER A 201 17.68 -11.41 -9.83
CA SER A 201 18.98 -11.17 -9.15
C SER A 201 19.85 -10.10 -9.81
N ASP A 202 19.49 -9.65 -11.02
CA ASP A 202 20.25 -8.63 -11.76
C ASP A 202 19.66 -7.24 -11.52
N VAL A 203 20.29 -6.48 -10.64
CA VAL A 203 19.87 -5.11 -10.26
C VAL A 203 19.96 -4.15 -11.45
N SER A 204 20.91 -4.35 -12.38
CA SER A 204 21.12 -3.45 -13.53
C SER A 204 19.94 -3.44 -14.52
N SER A 205 19.10 -4.48 -14.51
CA SER A 205 17.93 -4.60 -15.39
C SER A 205 16.59 -4.28 -14.68
N ILE A 206 16.60 -3.83 -13.42
CA ILE A 206 15.35 -3.53 -12.68
C ILE A 206 14.54 -2.43 -13.38
N ALA A 207 15.20 -1.34 -13.78
CA ALA A 207 14.51 -0.23 -14.45
C ALA A 207 13.84 -0.65 -15.76
N GLU A 208 14.50 -1.49 -16.55
CA GLU A 208 13.96 -2.02 -17.81
C GLU A 208 12.75 -2.92 -17.52
N ARG A 209 12.84 -3.82 -16.52
CA ARG A 209 11.72 -4.71 -16.15
C ARG A 209 10.52 -3.94 -15.63
N LEU A 210 10.74 -2.91 -14.81
CA LEU A 210 9.68 -2.03 -14.34
C LEU A 210 8.98 -1.34 -15.51
N LEU A 211 9.77 -0.77 -16.44
CA LEU A 211 9.23 -0.10 -17.62
C LEU A 211 8.43 -1.06 -18.50
N MET A 212 8.96 -2.27 -18.76
CA MET A 212 8.27 -3.27 -19.57
C MET A 212 6.96 -3.72 -18.91
N ALA A 213 6.96 -4.00 -17.60
CA ALA A 213 5.74 -4.37 -16.88
C ALA A 213 4.68 -3.25 -16.96
N GLY A 214 5.08 -1.99 -16.84
CA GLY A 214 4.20 -0.85 -17.02
C GLY A 214 3.66 -0.73 -18.43
N LEU A 215 4.50 -0.87 -19.47
CA LEU A 215 4.09 -0.82 -20.89
C LEU A 215 3.08 -1.92 -21.22
N GLU A 216 3.29 -3.14 -20.74
CA GLU A 216 2.39 -4.28 -20.94
C GLU A 216 1.03 -4.08 -20.27
N LEU A 217 0.99 -3.57 -19.04
CA LEU A 217 -0.27 -3.22 -18.36
C LEU A 217 -0.99 -2.07 -19.07
N ASN A 218 -0.24 -1.05 -19.53
CA ASN A 218 -0.81 0.05 -20.29
C ASN A 218 -1.43 -0.45 -21.61
N GLN A 219 -0.76 -1.32 -22.34
CA GLN A 219 -1.29 -1.89 -23.58
C GLN A 219 -2.58 -2.66 -23.32
N LEU A 220 -2.62 -3.49 -22.28
CA LEU A 220 -3.83 -4.24 -21.91
C LEU A 220 -5.04 -3.32 -21.73
N VAL A 221 -4.87 -2.22 -20.98
CA VAL A 221 -5.99 -1.30 -20.70
C VAL A 221 -6.32 -0.41 -21.91
N GLN A 222 -5.36 -0.08 -22.77
CA GLN A 222 -5.64 0.63 -24.03
C GLN A 222 -6.52 -0.21 -24.97
N ASP A 223 -6.18 -1.49 -25.16
CA ASP A 223 -6.95 -2.41 -25.97
C ASP A 223 -8.36 -2.61 -25.40
N LEU A 224 -8.45 -2.78 -24.07
CA LEU A 224 -9.73 -2.86 -23.39
C LEU A 224 -10.54 -1.58 -23.52
N GLY A 225 -9.92 -0.41 -23.36
CA GLY A 225 -10.56 0.90 -23.47
C GLY A 225 -11.09 1.16 -24.89
N ALA A 226 -10.32 0.82 -25.93
CA ALA A 226 -10.78 0.91 -27.32
C ALA A 226 -12.01 0.03 -27.53
N HIS A 227 -11.97 -1.22 -27.07
CA HIS A 227 -13.12 -2.13 -27.17
C HIS A 227 -14.36 -1.61 -26.40
N ARG A 228 -14.18 -1.02 -25.21
CA ARG A 228 -15.27 -0.46 -24.39
C ARG A 228 -15.85 0.85 -24.96
N THR A 229 -15.11 1.54 -25.78
CA THR A 229 -15.65 2.70 -26.52
C THR A 229 -16.67 2.27 -27.57
N GLU A 230 -16.39 1.15 -28.27
CA GLU A 230 -17.28 0.58 -29.29
C GLU A 230 -18.40 -0.30 -28.68
N HIS A 231 -18.07 -1.02 -27.61
CA HIS A 231 -18.95 -1.98 -26.94
C HIS A 231 -19.04 -1.68 -25.43
N PRO A 232 -19.80 -0.66 -25.02
CA PRO A 232 -19.91 -0.28 -23.59
C PRO A 232 -20.52 -1.39 -22.74
N THR A 233 -19.97 -1.55 -21.52
CA THR A 233 -20.48 -2.46 -20.49
C THR A 233 -20.66 -1.70 -19.17
N SER A 234 -20.95 -2.42 -18.08
CA SER A 234 -21.09 -1.82 -16.74
C SER A 234 -19.78 -1.74 -15.95
N ASP A 235 -18.63 -2.06 -16.55
CA ASP A 235 -17.34 -1.99 -15.87
C ASP A 235 -16.78 -0.56 -15.76
N LEU A 236 -15.75 -0.40 -14.91
CA LEU A 236 -15.13 0.89 -14.65
C LEU A 236 -14.40 1.44 -15.89
N THR A 237 -13.74 0.57 -16.67
CA THR A 237 -13.08 0.98 -17.92
C THR A 237 -14.08 1.62 -18.87
N SER A 238 -15.24 0.97 -19.08
CA SER A 238 -16.31 1.52 -19.88
C SER A 238 -16.82 2.86 -19.36
N SER A 239 -16.98 2.97 -18.04
CA SER A 239 -17.39 4.22 -17.39
C SER A 239 -16.37 5.34 -17.58
N LEU A 240 -15.05 5.02 -17.49
CA LEU A 240 -13.98 6.01 -17.63
C LEU A 240 -13.77 6.50 -19.05
N VAL A 241 -13.76 5.59 -20.05
CA VAL A 241 -13.56 5.97 -21.47
C VAL A 241 -14.75 6.74 -22.04
N ASN A 242 -15.95 6.46 -21.56
CA ASN A 242 -17.18 7.13 -21.99
C ASN A 242 -17.56 8.32 -21.09
N ALA A 243 -16.84 8.54 -19.98
CA ALA A 243 -17.10 9.68 -19.10
C ALA A 243 -16.90 10.99 -19.84
N ASN A 244 -17.89 11.86 -19.72
CA ASN A 244 -17.80 13.26 -20.11
C ASN A 244 -18.30 14.08 -18.92
N ILE A 245 -17.37 14.59 -18.13
CA ILE A 245 -17.69 15.35 -16.92
C ILE A 245 -17.37 16.80 -17.18
N ASP A 246 -18.42 17.59 -17.37
CA ASP A 246 -18.32 19.03 -17.68
C ASP A 246 -17.43 19.30 -18.92
N GLY A 247 -17.50 18.42 -19.94
CA GLY A 247 -16.66 18.49 -21.14
C GLY A 247 -15.29 17.83 -21.01
N GLU A 248 -14.91 17.35 -19.82
CA GLU A 248 -13.61 16.73 -19.55
C GLU A 248 -13.67 15.19 -19.65
N ARG A 249 -12.62 14.62 -20.23
CA ARG A 249 -12.42 13.16 -20.37
C ARG A 249 -11.00 12.80 -19.94
N LEU A 250 -10.77 11.54 -19.59
CA LEU A 250 -9.41 11.01 -19.49
C LEU A 250 -8.80 10.88 -20.88
N THR A 251 -7.56 11.28 -21.01
CA THR A 251 -6.73 10.90 -22.17
C THR A 251 -6.40 9.41 -22.10
N ALA A 252 -5.95 8.83 -23.21
CA ALA A 252 -5.47 7.44 -23.23
C ALA A 252 -4.32 7.23 -22.22
N GLN A 253 -3.38 8.18 -22.12
CA GLN A 253 -2.29 8.15 -21.16
C GLN A 253 -2.79 8.20 -19.71
N GLU A 254 -3.74 9.08 -19.39
CA GLU A 254 -4.33 9.18 -18.05
C GLU A 254 -5.08 7.91 -17.66
N LEU A 255 -5.78 7.27 -18.61
CA LEU A 255 -6.44 5.98 -18.39
C LEU A 255 -5.42 4.88 -18.06
N GLY A 256 -4.36 4.75 -18.87
CA GLY A 256 -3.30 3.76 -18.66
C GLY A 256 -2.58 3.95 -17.33
N SER A 257 -2.17 5.18 -17.04
CA SER A 257 -1.51 5.55 -15.79
C SER A 257 -2.42 5.30 -14.58
N PHE A 258 -3.71 5.64 -14.66
CA PHE A 258 -4.67 5.35 -13.59
C PHE A 258 -4.88 3.84 -13.39
N PHE A 259 -4.94 3.05 -14.47
CA PHE A 259 -5.04 1.60 -14.37
C PHE A 259 -3.84 0.98 -13.66
N ILE A 260 -2.61 1.38 -14.04
CA ILE A 260 -1.40 0.93 -13.37
C ILE A 260 -1.47 1.25 -11.87
N LEU A 261 -1.82 2.50 -11.52
CA LEU A 261 -1.98 2.90 -10.13
C LEU A 261 -3.02 2.06 -9.40
N LEU A 262 -4.18 1.80 -10.01
CA LEU A 262 -5.28 1.06 -9.39
C LEU A 262 -4.89 -0.39 -9.09
N VAL A 263 -4.27 -1.07 -10.07
CA VAL A 263 -3.84 -2.47 -9.93
C VAL A 263 -2.75 -2.60 -8.87
N VAL A 264 -1.76 -1.72 -8.91
CA VAL A 264 -0.62 -1.72 -8.00
C VAL A 264 -1.05 -1.38 -6.57
N ALA A 265 -1.81 -0.29 -6.39
CA ALA A 265 -2.21 0.17 -5.07
C ALA A 265 -3.28 -0.71 -4.41
N GLY A 266 -4.21 -1.25 -5.18
CA GLY A 266 -5.35 -1.99 -4.64
C GLY A 266 -5.06 -3.46 -4.35
N ASN A 267 -4.23 -4.12 -5.16
CA ASN A 267 -3.91 -5.53 -4.97
C ASN A 267 -2.94 -5.74 -3.80
N GLU A 268 -1.76 -5.14 -3.88
CA GLU A 268 -0.65 -5.42 -2.97
C GLU A 268 -0.96 -5.01 -1.52
N THR A 269 -1.58 -3.86 -1.31
CA THR A 269 -1.82 -3.34 0.04
C THR A 269 -2.86 -4.14 0.79
N THR A 270 -3.96 -4.52 0.14
CA THR A 270 -5.02 -5.35 0.73
C THR A 270 -4.54 -6.78 0.97
N ARG A 271 -3.77 -7.37 0.04
CA ARG A 271 -3.09 -8.66 0.23
C ARG A 271 -2.26 -8.67 1.51
N ASN A 272 -1.45 -7.63 1.70
CA ASN A 272 -0.60 -7.52 2.88
C ASN A 272 -1.41 -7.31 4.16
N ALA A 273 -2.48 -6.51 4.15
CA ALA A 273 -3.36 -6.35 5.30
C ALA A 273 -4.02 -7.69 5.71
N ILE A 274 -4.50 -8.49 4.76
CA ILE A 274 -5.08 -9.81 5.02
C ILE A 274 -4.01 -10.78 5.56
N SER A 275 -2.81 -10.79 4.96
CA SER A 275 -1.70 -11.65 5.40
C SER A 275 -1.25 -11.31 6.82
N TYR A 276 -1.06 -10.02 7.13
CA TYR A 276 -0.74 -9.57 8.48
C TYR A 276 -1.87 -9.85 9.47
N GLY A 277 -3.12 -9.69 9.05
CA GLY A 277 -4.28 -9.99 9.91
C GLY A 277 -4.28 -11.43 10.41
N LEU A 278 -4.03 -12.41 9.52
CA LEU A 278 -3.90 -13.81 9.94
C LEU A 278 -2.72 -13.99 10.90
N ARG A 279 -1.57 -13.38 10.60
CA ARG A 279 -0.39 -13.44 11.47
C ARG A 279 -0.66 -12.85 12.85
N LEU A 280 -1.34 -11.69 12.91
CA LEU A 280 -1.72 -11.04 14.18
C LEU A 280 -2.66 -11.91 15.00
N LEU A 281 -3.68 -12.50 14.37
CA LEU A 281 -4.61 -13.42 15.05
C LEU A 281 -3.91 -14.70 15.55
N THR A 282 -2.92 -15.20 14.81
CA THR A 282 -2.11 -16.36 15.22
C THR A 282 -1.26 -16.04 16.46
N GLN A 283 -0.70 -14.83 16.51
CA GLN A 283 0.16 -14.39 17.62
C GLN A 283 -0.64 -13.94 18.86
N ASN A 284 -1.93 -13.61 18.70
CA ASN A 284 -2.81 -13.09 19.76
C ASN A 284 -4.08 -13.93 19.85
N PRO A 285 -4.01 -15.16 20.42
CA PRO A 285 -5.15 -16.08 20.48
C PRO A 285 -6.31 -15.56 21.34
N ASP A 286 -6.06 -14.69 22.32
CA ASP A 286 -7.08 -13.97 23.09
C ASP A 286 -7.90 -13.02 22.21
N GLN A 287 -7.25 -12.26 21.31
CA GLN A 287 -7.92 -11.36 20.38
C GLN A 287 -8.68 -12.13 19.29
N ARG A 288 -8.17 -13.29 18.87
CA ARG A 288 -8.89 -14.20 17.99
C ARG A 288 -10.15 -14.75 18.66
N ALA A 289 -10.05 -15.22 19.90
CA ALA A 289 -11.19 -15.71 20.67
C ALA A 289 -12.24 -14.60 20.88
N LEU A 290 -11.80 -13.39 21.16
CA LEU A 290 -12.69 -12.22 21.27
C LEU A 290 -13.41 -11.95 19.93
N TRP A 291 -12.71 -11.95 18.79
CA TRP A 291 -13.35 -11.74 17.49
C TRP A 291 -14.33 -12.87 17.15
N LEU A 292 -14.00 -14.12 17.46
CA LEU A 292 -14.90 -15.27 17.29
C LEU A 292 -16.17 -15.20 18.14
N SER A 293 -16.15 -14.50 19.27
CA SER A 293 -17.34 -14.33 20.13
C SER A 293 -18.43 -13.48 19.50
N ASP A 294 -18.08 -12.55 18.62
CA ASP A 294 -18.98 -11.73 17.80
C ASP A 294 -18.27 -11.30 16.52
N ILE A 295 -18.33 -12.16 15.50
CA ILE A 295 -17.57 -11.97 14.25
C ILE A 295 -17.97 -10.66 13.53
N ASP A 296 -19.25 -10.36 13.47
CA ASP A 296 -19.73 -9.18 12.75
C ASP A 296 -19.59 -7.90 13.61
N GLY A 297 -19.82 -7.98 14.91
CA GLY A 297 -19.74 -6.83 15.83
C GLY A 297 -18.31 -6.33 16.04
N HIS A 298 -17.32 -7.24 16.10
CA HIS A 298 -15.92 -6.86 16.28
C HIS A 298 -15.18 -6.55 14.96
N ALA A 299 -15.73 -6.92 13.80
CA ALA A 299 -15.09 -6.75 12.52
C ALA A 299 -14.62 -5.30 12.25
N PRO A 300 -15.41 -4.23 12.51
CA PRO A 300 -14.95 -2.86 12.24
C PRO A 300 -13.68 -2.52 13.01
N GLY A 301 -13.62 -2.79 14.32
CA GLY A 301 -12.42 -2.51 15.14
C GLY A 301 -11.23 -3.38 14.75
N ALA A 302 -11.46 -4.67 14.52
CA ALA A 302 -10.43 -5.60 14.11
C ALA A 302 -9.77 -5.20 12.78
N VAL A 303 -10.56 -4.76 11.81
CA VAL A 303 -10.04 -4.31 10.49
C VAL A 303 -9.19 -3.05 10.62
N GLU A 304 -9.65 -2.04 11.39
CA GLU A 304 -8.86 -0.82 11.62
C GLU A 304 -7.53 -1.16 12.34
N GLU A 305 -7.56 -2.02 13.33
CA GLU A 305 -6.37 -2.40 14.08
C GLU A 305 -5.39 -3.27 13.24
N ILE A 306 -5.92 -4.14 12.38
CA ILE A 306 -5.10 -4.84 11.37
C ILE A 306 -4.42 -3.83 10.45
N VAL A 307 -5.15 -2.88 9.87
CA VAL A 307 -4.58 -1.88 8.97
C VAL A 307 -3.57 -0.99 9.69
N ARG A 308 -3.82 -0.61 10.95
CA ARG A 308 -2.88 0.16 11.76
C ARG A 308 -1.55 -0.58 11.93
N LEU A 309 -1.58 -1.83 12.36
CA LEU A 309 -0.36 -2.62 12.61
C LEU A 309 0.29 -3.16 11.34
N ALA A 310 -0.48 -3.54 10.33
CA ALA A 310 0.07 -3.94 9.05
C ALA A 310 0.76 -2.76 8.36
N SER A 311 0.13 -1.58 8.34
CA SER A 311 0.65 -0.40 7.63
C SER A 311 1.29 -0.79 6.29
N PRO A 312 0.52 -1.30 5.32
CA PRO A 312 1.07 -1.92 4.10
C PRO A 312 1.99 -1.00 3.31
N VAL A 313 1.74 0.32 3.34
CA VAL A 313 2.63 1.35 2.79
C VAL A 313 3.44 1.93 3.95
N ASN A 314 4.76 1.76 3.90
CA ASN A 314 5.66 2.27 4.93
C ASN A 314 5.68 3.80 4.96
N TYR A 315 5.75 4.43 3.78
CA TYR A 315 5.90 5.88 3.68
C TYR A 315 5.28 6.45 2.41
N MET A 316 5.13 7.77 2.41
CA MET A 316 5.00 8.62 1.22
C MET A 316 5.94 9.82 1.34
N ARG A 317 6.46 10.31 0.21
CA ARG A 317 7.32 11.48 0.14
C ARG A 317 6.52 12.76 -0.16
N ARG A 318 7.05 13.89 0.29
CA ARG A 318 6.61 15.23 -0.12
C ARG A 318 7.82 16.12 -0.36
N LYS A 319 7.65 17.16 -1.17
CA LYS A 319 8.65 18.21 -1.39
C LYS A 319 8.11 19.56 -0.92
N VAL A 320 8.96 20.34 -0.27
CA VAL A 320 8.57 21.63 0.33
C VAL A 320 8.56 22.72 -0.74
N THR A 321 7.43 23.36 -0.96
CA THR A 321 7.25 24.37 -2.02
C THR A 321 7.67 25.76 -1.62
N ARG A 322 7.67 26.06 -0.30
CA ARG A 322 8.08 27.32 0.34
C ARG A 322 8.58 27.06 1.75
N ASP A 323 9.40 27.96 2.28
CA ASP A 323 9.82 27.87 3.67
C ASP A 323 8.61 27.76 4.60
N HIS A 324 8.65 26.79 5.52
CA HIS A 324 7.56 26.49 6.44
C HIS A 324 8.11 25.98 7.78
N GLU A 325 7.58 26.51 8.85
CA GLU A 325 7.90 26.02 10.20
C GLU A 325 6.79 25.07 10.68
N MET A 326 7.19 23.86 11.07
CA MET A 326 6.29 22.84 11.60
C MET A 326 6.92 22.21 12.84
N ASN A 327 6.22 22.26 13.97
CA ASN A 327 6.65 21.64 15.24
C ASN A 327 8.09 22.01 15.64
N GLY A 328 8.44 23.32 15.53
CA GLY A 328 9.76 23.87 15.90
C GLY A 328 10.88 23.52 14.91
N THR A 329 10.59 22.94 13.78
CA THR A 329 11.55 22.67 12.70
C THR A 329 11.21 23.50 11.48
N LEU A 330 12.21 24.27 10.98
CA LEU A 330 12.08 25.04 9.75
C LEU A 330 12.49 24.19 8.55
N TYR A 331 11.56 23.91 7.66
CA TYR A 331 11.78 23.28 6.37
C TYR A 331 11.94 24.33 5.29
N ARG A 332 13.00 24.23 4.49
CA ARG A 332 13.27 25.16 3.41
C ARG A 332 12.63 24.72 2.11
N LYS A 333 12.31 25.68 1.25
CA LYS A 333 11.86 25.39 -0.12
C LYS A 333 12.85 24.45 -0.83
N GLY A 334 12.31 23.39 -1.44
CA GLY A 334 13.08 22.37 -2.16
C GLY A 334 13.51 21.18 -1.32
N GLU A 335 13.44 21.27 0.03
CA GLU A 335 13.71 20.13 0.89
C GLU A 335 12.64 19.07 0.78
N LYS A 336 13.02 17.82 1.10
CA LYS A 336 12.14 16.66 1.07
C LYS A 336 11.80 16.21 2.49
N VAL A 337 10.56 15.77 2.67
CA VAL A 337 10.11 15.08 3.86
C VAL A 337 9.51 13.72 3.48
N VAL A 338 9.80 12.69 4.25
CA VAL A 338 9.25 11.34 4.08
C VAL A 338 8.36 11.02 5.28
N LEU A 339 7.08 10.82 5.01
CA LEU A 339 6.02 10.58 5.98
C LEU A 339 5.95 9.08 6.27
N TYR A 340 6.57 8.62 7.35
CA TYR A 340 6.60 7.20 7.70
C TYR A 340 5.32 6.78 8.43
N TYR A 341 4.29 6.37 7.68
CA TYR A 341 2.99 5.93 8.21
C TYR A 341 3.10 4.75 9.17
N TRP A 342 3.99 3.82 8.85
CA TRP A 342 4.27 2.67 9.69
C TRP A 342 4.74 3.09 11.10
N ALA A 343 5.61 4.10 11.18
CA ALA A 343 6.11 4.64 12.44
C ALA A 343 5.03 5.43 13.20
N ALA A 344 4.26 6.26 12.48
CA ALA A 344 3.20 7.08 13.07
C ALA A 344 2.04 6.23 13.64
N ASN A 345 1.76 5.09 13.03
CA ASN A 345 0.77 4.14 13.54
C ASN A 345 1.21 3.41 14.83
N ARG A 346 2.43 3.66 15.27
CA ARG A 346 3.04 3.14 16.50
C ARG A 346 3.52 4.26 17.44
N ASP A 347 3.01 5.48 17.26
CA ASP A 347 3.37 6.65 18.07
C ASP A 347 2.74 6.54 19.46
N GLU A 348 3.57 6.45 20.48
CA GLU A 348 3.20 6.35 21.90
C GLU A 348 2.47 7.60 22.41
N ALA A 349 2.60 8.73 21.71
CA ALA A 349 1.87 9.96 22.03
C ALA A 349 0.37 9.86 21.62
N VAL A 350 0.00 8.88 20.79
CA VAL A 350 -1.36 8.71 20.26
C VAL A 350 -1.98 7.39 20.67
N PHE A 351 -1.19 6.32 20.70
CA PHE A 351 -1.67 4.97 20.96
C PHE A 351 -1.05 4.40 22.23
N THR A 352 -1.87 4.05 23.21
CA THR A 352 -1.42 3.33 24.42
C THR A 352 -1.01 1.91 24.03
N ASP A 353 0.15 1.44 24.51
CA ASP A 353 0.70 0.14 24.10
C ASP A 353 0.65 -0.07 22.58
N PRO A 354 1.32 0.80 21.79
CA PRO A 354 1.13 0.89 20.33
C PRO A 354 1.47 -0.40 19.57
N LEU A 355 2.26 -1.29 20.14
CA LEU A 355 2.64 -2.57 19.54
C LEU A 355 1.64 -3.70 19.87
N ARG A 356 0.76 -3.50 20.86
CA ARG A 356 -0.28 -4.46 21.22
C ARG A 356 -1.36 -4.47 20.14
N PHE A 357 -1.70 -5.66 19.66
CA PHE A 357 -2.88 -5.89 18.82
C PHE A 357 -4.13 -5.92 19.72
N ASP A 358 -5.03 -4.96 19.54
CA ASP A 358 -6.23 -4.80 20.35
C ASP A 358 -7.42 -4.43 19.45
N ILE A 359 -8.28 -5.40 19.14
CA ILE A 359 -9.43 -5.19 18.23
C ILE A 359 -10.52 -4.28 18.82
N LEU A 360 -10.43 -3.92 20.09
CA LEU A 360 -11.32 -2.96 20.75
C LEU A 360 -10.69 -1.57 20.89
N ARG A 361 -9.55 -1.31 20.30
CA ARG A 361 -8.88 -0.02 20.35
C ARG A 361 -9.78 1.10 19.83
N THR A 362 -9.92 2.16 20.62
CA THR A 362 -10.72 3.34 20.28
C THR A 362 -9.87 4.62 20.13
N GLU A 363 -8.58 4.52 20.42
CA GLU A 363 -7.65 5.65 20.40
C GLU A 363 -7.30 6.05 18.96
N GLY A 364 -7.27 7.35 18.72
CA GLY A 364 -6.74 8.05 17.55
C GLY A 364 -7.08 7.47 16.16
N PRO A 365 -7.18 8.29 15.13
CA PRO A 365 -7.23 7.78 13.77
C PRO A 365 -5.85 7.29 13.34
N HIS A 366 -5.74 6.05 12.89
CA HIS A 366 -4.50 5.59 12.27
C HIS A 366 -4.31 6.20 10.87
N VAL A 367 -3.07 6.27 10.40
CA VAL A 367 -2.72 6.78 9.07
C VAL A 367 -2.37 5.67 8.07
N GLY A 368 -2.88 4.45 8.27
CA GLY A 368 -2.67 3.32 7.35
C GLY A 368 -3.28 3.50 5.97
N PHE A 369 -4.26 4.42 5.84
CA PHE A 369 -4.83 4.89 4.58
C PHE A 369 -4.33 6.28 4.15
N GLY A 370 -3.20 6.72 4.71
CA GLY A 370 -2.69 8.08 4.58
C GLY A 370 -3.28 9.04 5.62
N GLY A 371 -2.68 10.23 5.73
CA GLY A 371 -3.19 11.31 6.58
C GLY A 371 -4.41 12.00 5.94
N PRO A 372 -5.12 12.84 6.70
CA PRO A 372 -6.23 13.63 6.18
C PRO A 372 -5.74 14.62 5.11
N GLY A 373 -6.43 14.69 3.97
CA GLY A 373 -6.06 15.57 2.87
C GLY A 373 -6.46 15.01 1.51
N PRO A 374 -6.05 15.68 0.42
CA PRO A 374 -6.47 15.31 -0.93
C PRO A 374 -6.01 13.91 -1.34
N HIS A 375 -4.90 13.41 -0.78
CA HIS A 375 -4.33 12.09 -1.08
C HIS A 375 -4.79 10.97 -0.12
N PHE A 376 -5.81 11.19 0.73
CA PHE A 376 -6.43 10.09 1.48
C PHE A 376 -6.85 8.96 0.54
N CYS A 377 -6.60 7.72 0.92
CA CYS A 377 -6.80 6.54 0.08
C CYS A 377 -8.19 6.50 -0.56
N LEU A 378 -8.25 6.45 -1.89
CA LEU A 378 -9.50 6.37 -2.65
C LEU A 378 -10.21 5.04 -2.41
N GLY A 379 -9.46 3.95 -2.27
CA GLY A 379 -9.96 2.59 -2.08
C GLY A 379 -10.21 2.19 -0.62
N ALA A 380 -10.12 3.12 0.35
CA ALA A 380 -10.18 2.78 1.78
C ALA A 380 -11.47 2.04 2.17
N HIS A 381 -12.61 2.36 1.56
CA HIS A 381 -13.88 1.68 1.83
C HIS A 381 -13.87 0.25 1.27
N LEU A 382 -13.39 0.06 0.04
CA LEU A 382 -13.31 -1.25 -0.60
C LEU A 382 -12.33 -2.16 0.15
N ALA A 383 -11.14 -1.67 0.50
CA ALA A 383 -10.16 -2.43 1.26
C ALA A 383 -10.70 -2.92 2.61
N ARG A 384 -11.40 -2.04 3.36
CA ARG A 384 -12.09 -2.44 4.60
C ARG A 384 -13.12 -3.54 4.36
N ARG A 385 -13.89 -3.44 3.29
CA ARG A 385 -14.88 -4.45 2.92
C ARG A 385 -14.23 -5.78 2.60
N GLU A 386 -13.19 -5.79 1.76
CA GLU A 386 -12.45 -7.01 1.40
C GLU A 386 -11.86 -7.70 2.62
N ILE A 387 -11.18 -6.96 3.51
CA ILE A 387 -10.60 -7.50 4.73
C ILE A 387 -11.71 -8.07 5.64
N THR A 388 -12.80 -7.30 5.85
CA THR A 388 -13.93 -7.73 6.67
C THR A 388 -14.52 -9.04 6.17
N VAL A 389 -14.83 -9.12 4.88
CA VAL A 389 -15.50 -10.29 4.28
C VAL A 389 -14.58 -11.52 4.30
N MET A 390 -13.31 -11.34 3.97
CA MET A 390 -12.34 -12.44 4.01
C MET A 390 -12.21 -13.02 5.42
N PHE A 391 -12.02 -12.18 6.46
CA PHE A 391 -11.93 -12.70 7.83
C PHE A 391 -13.24 -13.24 8.34
N ARG A 392 -14.39 -12.68 7.96
CA ARG A 392 -15.69 -13.24 8.29
C ARG A 392 -15.84 -14.68 7.78
N GLU A 393 -15.49 -14.94 6.52
CA GLU A 393 -15.55 -16.28 5.92
C GLU A 393 -14.53 -17.24 6.55
N LEU A 394 -13.29 -16.78 6.75
CA LEU A 394 -12.24 -17.58 7.39
C LEU A 394 -12.63 -17.97 8.82
N LEU A 395 -13.03 -17.00 9.65
CA LEU A 395 -13.36 -17.25 11.06
C LEU A 395 -14.62 -18.11 11.23
N ARG A 396 -15.61 -18.00 10.35
CA ARG A 396 -16.82 -18.85 10.39
C ARG A 396 -16.55 -20.29 9.99
N ARG A 397 -15.68 -20.50 8.99
CA ARG A 397 -15.52 -21.80 8.36
C ARG A 397 -14.23 -22.52 8.76
N VAL A 398 -13.21 -21.75 9.14
CA VAL A 398 -11.88 -22.24 9.51
C VAL A 398 -11.39 -21.52 10.78
N PRO A 399 -12.15 -21.59 11.92
CA PRO A 399 -11.86 -20.77 13.11
C PRO A 399 -10.49 -21.02 13.74
N GLY A 400 -9.89 -22.17 13.46
CA GLY A 400 -8.56 -22.57 13.93
C GLY A 400 -7.41 -22.19 13.00
N ILE A 401 -7.66 -21.50 11.87
CA ILE A 401 -6.59 -21.17 10.90
C ILE A 401 -5.47 -20.33 11.53
N GLU A 402 -4.25 -20.72 11.28
CA GLU A 402 -3.04 -20.04 11.77
C GLU A 402 -2.04 -19.82 10.63
N GLY A 403 -1.31 -18.68 10.68
CA GLY A 403 -0.27 -18.31 9.73
C GLY A 403 1.13 -18.39 10.35
N HIS A 404 2.00 -19.21 9.76
CA HIS A 404 3.34 -19.50 10.26
C HIS A 404 4.42 -19.14 9.24
N ARG A 405 5.67 -18.94 9.73
CA ARG A 405 6.86 -18.72 8.90
C ARG A 405 6.67 -17.67 7.81
N PRO A 406 6.28 -16.43 8.16
CA PRO A 406 6.11 -15.39 7.15
C PRO A 406 7.44 -15.06 6.49
N GLU A 407 7.48 -15.14 5.16
CA GLU A 407 8.58 -14.64 4.35
C GLU A 407 8.26 -13.21 3.91
N ARG A 408 9.14 -12.26 4.25
CA ARG A 408 8.90 -10.84 4.03
C ARG A 408 9.34 -10.41 2.64
N LEU A 409 8.60 -9.48 2.07
CA LEU A 409 9.01 -8.75 0.89
C LEU A 409 10.23 -7.86 1.22
N TYR A 410 11.25 -7.91 0.40
CA TYR A 410 12.41 -7.03 0.50
C TYR A 410 12.08 -5.68 -0.15
N SER A 411 11.55 -4.76 0.65
CA SER A 411 11.09 -3.45 0.20
C SER A 411 11.17 -2.42 1.33
N SER A 412 11.64 -1.21 1.02
CA SER A 412 11.54 -0.05 1.91
C SER A 412 10.15 0.60 1.85
N PHE A 413 9.46 0.49 0.71
CA PHE A 413 8.18 1.14 0.45
C PHE A 413 6.99 0.32 0.95
N ILE A 414 6.97 -0.99 0.67
CA ILE A 414 5.88 -1.90 1.04
C ILE A 414 6.28 -2.77 2.24
N ASN A 415 5.45 -2.77 3.27
CA ASN A 415 5.53 -3.71 4.37
C ASN A 415 4.76 -4.98 4.02
N GLY A 416 5.40 -5.89 3.28
CA GLY A 416 4.76 -7.04 2.66
C GLY A 416 5.15 -8.39 3.28
N ILE A 417 4.24 -9.36 3.13
CA ILE A 417 4.47 -10.80 3.33
C ILE A 417 4.23 -11.46 1.96
N LYS A 418 5.27 -12.07 1.39
CA LYS A 418 5.18 -12.73 0.08
C LYS A 418 4.76 -14.20 0.17
N HIS A 419 5.13 -14.88 1.26
CA HIS A 419 4.71 -16.26 1.57
C HIS A 419 4.41 -16.42 3.05
N MET A 420 3.45 -17.26 3.37
CA MET A 420 3.11 -17.64 4.74
C MET A 420 2.36 -18.96 4.75
N GLU A 421 2.98 -19.99 5.35
CA GLU A 421 2.31 -21.29 5.55
C GLU A 421 1.06 -21.10 6.41
N CYS A 422 -0.09 -21.65 5.99
CA CYS A 422 -1.28 -21.72 6.85
C CYS A 422 -1.63 -23.15 7.21
N VAL A 423 -2.02 -23.31 8.48
CA VAL A 423 -2.46 -24.60 9.04
C VAL A 423 -3.83 -24.44 9.69
N PHE A 424 -4.66 -25.51 9.62
CA PHE A 424 -6.01 -25.54 10.21
C PHE A 424 -6.52 -26.97 10.35
#